data_bd615ac10bf64ab73ef605e1aacc3192
#
_entry.id   bd615ac10bf64ab73ef605e1aacc3192
#
_cell.length_a   1.000
_cell.length_b   1.000
_cell.length_c   1.000
_cell.angle_alpha   90.00
_cell.angle_beta   90.00
_cell.angle_gamma   90.00
#
_symmetry.space_group_name_H-M   'P 1'
#
loop_
_entity.id
_entity.type
_entity.pdbx_description
1 polymer ?
#
loop_
_entity_poly.entity_id
_entity_poly.type
_entity_poly.pdbx_seq_one_letter_code
_entity_poly.pdbx_strand_id
1 'polypeptide(L)'
;MTTTNYSADDTALLIVDPYNDFMSKGGKIYEHTKETAEAVGFYDNMRKMIPAVRAAHIQVIIVPHHRWREGDYKGWKHMNPSQIRSNEARSFAAGTWGGEFHPEFGPREGDVIVLEHWAQSGFANTDLDSQLKQRGFRK
;
A
#
# COMPACT_ATOMS: atom_id res chain seq x y z
N MET A 1 1.53 27.14 16.37
CA MET A 1 1.46 25.87 15.61
C MET A 1 2.21 26.08 14.31
N THR A 2 3.32 25.36 14.11
CA THR A 2 4.02 25.36 12.83
C THR A 2 3.14 24.62 11.81
N THR A 3 2.60 25.33 10.85
CA THR A 3 1.90 24.73 9.70
C THR A 3 2.94 23.99 8.88
N THR A 4 2.87 22.65 8.86
CA THR A 4 3.70 21.85 7.96
C THR A 4 3.23 22.15 6.54
N ASN A 5 4.12 22.74 5.75
CA ASN A 5 3.82 23.00 4.34
C ASN A 5 4.24 21.78 3.52
N TYR A 6 3.28 21.15 2.85
CA TYR A 6 3.51 20.05 1.91
C TYR A 6 3.55 20.63 0.49
N SER A 7 4.75 20.77 -0.07
CA SER A 7 4.92 21.21 -1.45
C SER A 7 5.07 20.03 -2.42
N ALA A 8 4.62 20.21 -3.65
CA ALA A 8 4.76 19.19 -4.69
C ALA A 8 6.24 18.84 -5.01
N ASP A 9 7.15 19.77 -4.75
CA ASP A 9 8.57 19.60 -5.08
C ASP A 9 9.32 18.66 -4.13
N ASP A 10 8.82 18.48 -2.89
CA ASP A 10 9.55 17.72 -1.86
C ASP A 10 8.69 16.69 -1.11
N THR A 11 7.43 16.55 -1.51
CA THR A 11 6.44 15.70 -0.82
C THR A 11 5.87 14.63 -1.74
N ALA A 12 5.72 13.42 -1.23
CA ALA A 12 4.97 12.35 -1.89
C ALA A 12 3.97 11.70 -0.92
N LEU A 13 2.81 11.28 -1.43
CA LEU A 13 1.88 10.44 -0.69
C LEU A 13 2.16 8.98 -1.00
N LEU A 14 2.51 8.20 0.02
CA LEU A 14 2.65 6.75 -0.08
C LEU A 14 1.33 6.06 0.28
N ILE A 15 0.75 5.32 -0.65
CA ILE A 15 -0.41 4.47 -0.41
C ILE A 15 0.09 3.03 -0.34
N VAL A 16 0.06 2.45 0.86
CA VAL A 16 0.62 1.13 1.13
C VAL A 16 -0.48 0.07 1.10
N ASP A 17 -0.25 -0.99 0.35
CA ASP A 17 -1.08 -2.19 0.26
C ASP A 17 -2.57 -1.95 -0.12
N PRO A 18 -2.89 -1.11 -1.11
CA PRO A 18 -4.28 -0.79 -1.43
C PRO A 18 -4.98 -1.91 -2.21
N TYR A 19 -5.03 -3.11 -1.63
CA TYR A 19 -5.65 -4.29 -2.23
C TYR A 19 -7.07 -4.55 -1.74
N ASN A 20 -7.86 -5.26 -2.54
CA ASN A 20 -9.20 -5.69 -2.16
C ASN A 20 -9.21 -6.56 -0.91
N ASP A 21 -8.23 -7.47 -0.74
CA ASP A 21 -8.13 -8.30 0.47
C ASP A 21 -8.02 -7.46 1.76
N PHE A 22 -7.44 -6.26 1.68
CA PHE A 22 -7.29 -5.35 2.82
C PHE A 22 -8.49 -4.43 3.00
N MET A 23 -9.00 -3.87 1.90
CA MET A 23 -9.84 -2.67 1.94
C MET A 23 -11.29 -2.92 1.54
N SER A 24 -11.59 -4.07 0.92
CA SER A 24 -12.93 -4.36 0.42
C SER A 24 -13.66 -5.37 1.27
N LYS A 25 -14.97 -5.16 1.48
CA LYS A 25 -15.82 -6.15 2.14
C LYS A 25 -15.73 -7.51 1.44
N GLY A 26 -15.45 -8.55 2.19
CA GLY A 26 -15.17 -9.89 1.67
C GLY A 26 -13.70 -10.18 1.41
N GLY A 27 -12.81 -9.20 1.56
CA GLY A 27 -11.37 -9.41 1.56
C GLY A 27 -10.91 -10.19 2.79
N LYS A 28 -9.86 -10.98 2.63
CA LYS A 28 -9.38 -11.92 3.68
C LYS A 28 -8.89 -11.22 4.95
N ILE A 29 -8.45 -9.97 4.84
CA ILE A 29 -7.91 -9.17 5.95
C ILE A 29 -8.90 -8.09 6.40
N TYR A 30 -9.89 -7.75 5.56
CA TYR A 30 -10.85 -6.69 5.81
C TYR A 30 -11.52 -6.76 7.20
N GLU A 31 -11.98 -7.94 7.61
CA GLU A 31 -12.66 -8.11 8.90
C GLU A 31 -11.77 -7.80 10.12
N HIS A 32 -10.44 -7.92 9.98
CA HIS A 32 -9.49 -7.59 11.05
C HIS A 32 -9.21 -6.09 11.17
N THR A 33 -9.51 -5.32 10.14
CA THR A 33 -9.17 -3.89 10.06
C THR A 33 -10.40 -2.97 10.10
N LYS A 34 -11.58 -3.49 9.76
CA LYS A 34 -12.79 -2.69 9.53
C LYS A 34 -13.21 -1.86 10.73
N GLU A 35 -13.21 -2.43 11.94
CA GLU A 35 -13.64 -1.71 13.15
C GLU A 35 -12.77 -0.47 13.39
N THR A 36 -11.45 -0.63 13.29
CA THR A 36 -10.52 0.51 13.43
C THR A 36 -10.70 1.49 12.28
N ALA A 37 -10.83 1.01 11.05
CA ALA A 37 -11.03 1.88 9.88
C ALA A 37 -12.33 2.71 9.99
N GLU A 38 -13.41 2.11 10.46
CA GLU A 38 -14.68 2.79 10.71
C GLU A 38 -14.55 3.82 11.85
N ALA A 39 -13.93 3.44 12.97
CA ALA A 39 -13.77 4.31 14.14
C ALA A 39 -12.99 5.60 13.83
N VAL A 40 -12.02 5.54 12.92
CA VAL A 40 -11.21 6.71 12.52
C VAL A 40 -11.68 7.37 11.22
N GLY A 41 -12.77 6.90 10.61
CA GLY A 41 -13.29 7.41 9.35
C GLY A 41 -12.30 7.23 8.18
N PHE A 42 -11.54 6.14 8.17
CA PHE A 42 -10.42 5.93 7.26
C PHE A 42 -10.80 6.11 5.80
N TYR A 43 -11.84 5.43 5.32
CA TYR A 43 -12.25 5.47 3.92
C TYR A 43 -12.71 6.87 3.47
N ASP A 44 -13.48 7.57 4.31
CA ASP A 44 -13.93 8.92 4.01
C ASP A 44 -12.77 9.92 3.99
N ASN A 45 -11.81 9.75 4.89
CA ASN A 45 -10.59 10.55 4.89
C ASN A 45 -9.75 10.29 3.64
N MET A 46 -9.59 9.03 3.21
CA MET A 46 -8.89 8.68 1.98
C MET A 46 -9.58 9.28 0.74
N ARG A 47 -10.92 9.22 0.66
CA ARG A 47 -11.70 9.80 -0.44
C ARG A 47 -11.53 11.31 -0.56
N LYS A 48 -11.30 12.01 0.56
CA LYS A 48 -11.03 13.45 0.58
C LYS A 48 -9.56 13.77 0.29
N MET A 49 -8.65 13.04 0.93
CA MET A 49 -7.20 13.30 0.89
C MET A 49 -6.61 13.01 -0.48
N ILE A 50 -6.86 11.85 -1.07
CA ILE A 50 -6.19 11.43 -2.31
C ILE A 50 -6.49 12.38 -3.47
N PRO A 51 -7.75 12.79 -3.75
CA PRO A 51 -8.02 13.78 -4.79
C PRO A 51 -7.38 15.15 -4.51
N ALA A 52 -7.37 15.59 -3.25
CA ALA A 52 -6.75 16.86 -2.87
C ALA A 52 -5.23 16.85 -3.10
N VAL A 53 -4.57 15.75 -2.76
CA VAL A 53 -3.14 15.53 -3.00
C VAL A 53 -2.82 15.58 -4.49
N ARG A 54 -3.61 14.89 -5.33
CA ARG A 54 -3.45 14.92 -6.79
C ARG A 54 -3.71 16.31 -7.37
N ALA A 55 -4.74 17.01 -6.89
CA ALA A 55 -5.03 18.39 -7.31
C ALA A 55 -3.91 19.38 -6.92
N ALA A 56 -3.19 19.11 -5.86
CA ALA A 56 -2.01 19.86 -5.44
C ALA A 56 -0.72 19.45 -6.18
N HIS A 57 -0.82 18.56 -7.18
CA HIS A 57 0.31 18.00 -7.94
C HIS A 57 1.36 17.27 -7.08
N ILE A 58 0.99 16.84 -5.87
CA ILE A 58 1.83 16.00 -5.01
C ILE A 58 1.81 14.58 -5.59
N GLN A 59 2.99 14.00 -5.81
CA GLN A 59 3.12 12.66 -6.37
C GLN A 59 2.50 11.60 -5.46
N VAL A 60 1.66 10.75 -6.03
CA VAL A 60 1.19 9.52 -5.37
C VAL A 60 2.10 8.37 -5.77
N ILE A 61 2.54 7.60 -4.78
CA ILE A 61 3.35 6.40 -4.94
C ILE A 61 2.62 5.23 -4.28
N ILE A 62 2.34 4.20 -5.05
CA ILE A 62 1.76 2.96 -4.56
C ILE A 62 2.89 2.04 -4.11
N VAL A 63 2.79 1.54 -2.89
CA VAL A 63 3.77 0.66 -2.25
C VAL A 63 3.10 -0.69 -1.98
N PRO A 64 3.11 -1.62 -2.96
CA PRO A 64 2.33 -2.84 -2.90
C PRO A 64 3.02 -3.93 -2.10
N HIS A 65 2.23 -4.71 -1.34
CA HIS A 65 2.67 -5.98 -0.78
C HIS A 65 2.88 -7.02 -1.88
N HIS A 66 3.77 -7.98 -1.63
CA HIS A 66 3.96 -9.14 -2.50
C HIS A 66 2.64 -9.91 -2.65
N ARG A 67 2.23 -10.13 -3.90
CA ARG A 67 1.09 -10.98 -4.22
C ARG A 67 1.47 -12.44 -4.10
N TRP A 68 0.79 -13.15 -3.23
CA TRP A 68 1.06 -14.57 -3.00
C TRP A 68 0.95 -15.38 -4.30
N ARG A 69 1.93 -16.24 -4.53
CA ARG A 69 1.95 -17.27 -5.60
C ARG A 69 2.31 -18.61 -4.99
N GLU A 70 1.84 -19.67 -5.59
CA GLU A 70 2.19 -21.01 -5.13
C GLU A 70 3.71 -21.22 -5.18
N GLY A 71 4.27 -21.70 -4.07
CA GLY A 71 5.71 -21.95 -3.92
C GLY A 71 6.52 -20.77 -3.38
N ASP A 72 5.96 -19.58 -3.20
CA ASP A 72 6.67 -18.38 -2.77
C ASP A 72 7.54 -18.58 -1.52
N TYR A 73 7.02 -19.23 -0.51
CA TYR A 73 7.73 -19.41 0.77
C TYR A 73 8.40 -20.78 0.91
N LYS A 74 8.52 -21.53 -0.19
CA LYS A 74 9.12 -22.87 -0.17
C LYS A 74 10.58 -22.80 0.29
N GLY A 75 10.88 -23.53 1.36
CA GLY A 75 12.23 -23.60 1.93
C GLY A 75 12.62 -22.44 2.86
N TRP A 76 11.73 -21.48 3.10
CA TRP A 76 11.99 -20.41 4.05
C TRP A 76 11.97 -20.92 5.49
N LYS A 77 13.09 -20.76 6.22
CA LYS A 77 13.26 -21.26 7.60
C LYS A 77 12.98 -20.22 8.68
N HIS A 78 12.99 -18.93 8.31
CA HIS A 78 12.94 -17.81 9.26
C HIS A 78 11.84 -16.81 8.89
N MET A 79 10.66 -17.30 8.59
CA MET A 79 9.50 -16.44 8.32
C MET A 79 9.07 -15.71 9.59
N ASN A 80 8.79 -14.43 9.46
CA ASN A 80 8.14 -13.69 10.55
C ASN A 80 6.63 -14.03 10.63
N PRO A 81 5.96 -13.70 11.76
CA PRO A 81 4.54 -14.04 11.95
C PRO A 81 3.61 -13.50 10.86
N SER A 82 3.89 -12.34 10.25
CA SER A 82 3.08 -11.79 9.15
C SER A 82 3.25 -12.61 7.88
N GLN A 83 4.47 -13.03 7.56
CA GLN A 83 4.74 -13.90 6.41
C GLN A 83 4.09 -15.27 6.55
N ILE A 84 4.11 -15.86 7.76
CA ILE A 84 3.43 -17.12 8.05
C ILE A 84 1.92 -16.97 7.78
N ARG A 85 1.29 -15.97 8.38
CA ARG A 85 -0.15 -15.72 8.19
C ARG A 85 -0.51 -15.41 6.73
N SER A 86 0.29 -14.61 6.05
CA SER A 86 0.09 -14.30 4.62
C SER A 86 0.17 -15.53 3.75
N ASN A 87 1.11 -16.44 4.03
CA ASN A 87 1.24 -17.69 3.29
C ASN A 87 0.05 -18.62 3.53
N GLU A 88 -0.35 -18.82 4.79
CA GLU A 88 -1.49 -19.66 5.17
C GLU A 88 -2.82 -19.15 4.58
N ALA A 89 -3.05 -17.84 4.63
CA ALA A 89 -4.24 -17.22 4.08
C ALA A 89 -4.18 -17.03 2.56
N ARG A 90 -3.00 -17.22 1.93
CA ARG A 90 -2.76 -16.85 0.52
C ARG A 90 -3.19 -15.41 0.26
N SER A 91 -2.74 -14.48 1.12
CA SER A 91 -3.14 -13.09 1.07
C SER A 91 -2.69 -12.43 -0.23
N PHE A 92 -3.54 -11.59 -0.79
CA PHE A 92 -3.26 -10.86 -2.04
C PHE A 92 -2.88 -11.80 -3.19
N ALA A 93 -3.48 -12.98 -3.30
CA ALA A 93 -3.06 -13.98 -4.29
C ALA A 93 -3.11 -13.41 -5.72
N ALA A 94 -2.02 -13.58 -6.44
CA ALA A 94 -1.89 -13.10 -7.82
C ALA A 94 -2.98 -13.71 -8.72
N GLY A 95 -3.60 -12.88 -9.55
CA GLY A 95 -4.67 -13.31 -10.46
C GLY A 95 -6.03 -13.53 -9.77
N THR A 96 -6.17 -13.17 -8.50
CA THR A 96 -7.45 -13.20 -7.78
C THR A 96 -7.93 -11.78 -7.48
N TRP A 97 -9.24 -11.62 -7.29
CA TRP A 97 -9.84 -10.35 -6.88
C TRP A 97 -9.18 -9.76 -5.62
N GLY A 98 -8.83 -10.59 -4.64
CA GLY A 98 -8.16 -10.13 -3.41
C GLY A 98 -6.79 -9.50 -3.65
N GLY A 99 -6.06 -9.97 -4.67
CA GLY A 99 -4.77 -9.43 -5.10
C GLY A 99 -4.86 -8.29 -6.12
N GLU A 100 -6.05 -7.88 -6.52
CA GLU A 100 -6.25 -6.68 -7.34
C GLU A 100 -6.24 -5.45 -6.46
N PHE A 101 -5.79 -4.32 -7.02
CA PHE A 101 -5.86 -3.05 -6.33
C PHE A 101 -7.31 -2.61 -6.11
N HIS A 102 -7.56 -2.00 -4.96
CA HIS A 102 -8.88 -1.43 -4.64
C HIS A 102 -9.27 -0.36 -5.67
N PRO A 103 -10.49 -0.40 -6.22
CA PRO A 103 -10.89 0.46 -7.34
C PRO A 103 -10.88 1.97 -7.03
N GLU A 104 -11.08 2.36 -5.77
CA GLU A 104 -11.03 3.78 -5.37
C GLU A 104 -9.62 4.24 -4.98
N PHE A 105 -8.79 3.38 -4.38
CA PHE A 105 -7.53 3.75 -3.73
C PHE A 105 -6.29 3.16 -4.42
N GLY A 106 -6.48 2.32 -5.41
CA GLY A 106 -5.40 1.80 -6.25
C GLY A 106 -4.80 2.86 -7.18
N PRO A 107 -3.80 2.45 -7.96
CA PRO A 107 -3.06 3.34 -8.85
C PRO A 107 -3.94 3.96 -9.93
N ARG A 108 -3.60 5.18 -10.33
CA ARG A 108 -4.16 5.87 -11.49
C ARG A 108 -3.03 6.31 -12.41
N GLU A 109 -3.39 6.76 -13.60
CA GLU A 109 -2.43 7.35 -14.53
C GLU A 109 -1.64 8.49 -13.86
N GLY A 110 -0.31 8.46 -14.03
CA GLY A 110 0.62 9.39 -13.38
C GLY A 110 1.11 8.97 -12.00
N ASP A 111 0.51 7.96 -11.35
CA ASP A 111 1.03 7.42 -10.11
C ASP A 111 2.27 6.53 -10.36
N VAL A 112 3.18 6.49 -9.41
CA VAL A 112 4.32 5.57 -9.41
C VAL A 112 3.93 4.30 -8.66
N ILE A 113 4.25 3.13 -9.19
CA ILE A 113 4.09 1.86 -8.50
C ILE A 113 5.49 1.29 -8.29
N VAL A 114 5.90 1.11 -7.02
CA VAL A 114 7.20 0.51 -6.70
C VAL A 114 7.12 -1.02 -6.68
N LEU A 115 8.28 -1.68 -6.57
CA LEU A 115 8.34 -3.13 -6.46
C LEU A 115 7.61 -3.64 -5.20
N GLU A 116 6.99 -4.81 -5.31
CA GLU A 116 6.28 -5.46 -4.21
C GLU A 116 7.22 -5.79 -3.04
N HIS A 117 6.85 -5.41 -1.81
CA HIS A 117 7.59 -5.73 -0.60
C HIS A 117 7.07 -7.02 0.06
N TRP A 118 7.95 -7.73 0.80
CA TRP A 118 7.65 -9.03 1.42
C TRP A 118 7.21 -8.93 2.90
N ALA A 119 6.32 -8.02 3.22
CA ALA A 119 5.88 -7.67 4.56
C ALA A 119 6.92 -6.88 5.38
N GLN A 120 6.43 -6.10 6.33
CA GLN A 120 7.11 -5.30 7.34
C GLN A 120 7.75 -4.00 6.85
N SER A 121 8.16 -3.85 5.60
CA SER A 121 8.65 -2.54 5.12
C SER A 121 8.60 -2.42 3.61
N GLY A 122 7.95 -1.36 3.14
CA GLY A 122 7.98 -0.97 1.72
C GLY A 122 9.38 -0.57 1.22
N PHE A 123 10.34 -0.34 2.11
CA PHE A 123 11.73 -0.03 1.77
C PHE A 123 12.62 -1.26 1.63
N ALA A 124 12.21 -2.40 2.21
CA ALA A 124 13.04 -3.59 2.22
C ALA A 124 13.02 -4.31 0.87
N ASN A 125 14.17 -4.35 0.20
CA ASN A 125 14.36 -5.00 -1.10
C ASN A 125 13.43 -4.49 -2.21
N THR A 126 13.09 -3.20 -2.17
CA THR A 126 12.29 -2.52 -3.19
C THR A 126 13.06 -1.33 -3.76
N ASP A 127 12.49 -0.71 -4.78
CA ASP A 127 13.02 0.52 -5.36
C ASP A 127 12.45 1.81 -4.72
N LEU A 128 11.66 1.70 -3.62
CA LEU A 128 10.99 2.85 -3.00
C LEU A 128 11.97 3.96 -2.61
N ASP A 129 13.06 3.63 -1.92
CA ASP A 129 14.08 4.60 -1.51
C ASP A 129 14.69 5.32 -2.71
N SER A 130 15.00 4.57 -3.78
CA SER A 130 15.53 5.13 -5.02
C SER A 130 14.52 6.07 -5.69
N GLN A 131 13.25 5.65 -5.79
CA GLN A 131 12.19 6.47 -6.38
C GLN A 131 12.02 7.80 -5.63
N LEU A 132 12.02 7.77 -4.31
CA LEU A 132 11.90 8.96 -3.47
C LEU A 132 13.10 9.90 -3.64
N LYS A 133 14.33 9.37 -3.57
CA LYS A 133 15.57 10.14 -3.66
C LYS A 133 15.78 10.75 -5.04
N GLN A 134 15.58 9.97 -6.11
CA GLN A 134 15.76 10.45 -7.48
C GLN A 134 14.76 11.54 -7.87
N ARG A 135 13.59 11.56 -7.24
CA ARG A 135 12.55 12.58 -7.43
C ARG A 135 12.67 13.76 -6.46
N GLY A 136 13.59 13.71 -5.49
CA GLY A 136 13.83 14.79 -4.53
C GLY A 136 12.83 14.85 -3.38
N PHE A 137 12.00 13.81 -3.17
CA PHE A 137 11.03 13.79 -2.08
C PHE A 137 11.72 13.60 -0.74
N ARG A 138 11.29 14.37 0.26
CA ARG A 138 11.85 14.41 1.62
C ARG A 138 10.78 14.33 2.72
N LYS A 139 9.53 14.44 2.32
CA LYS A 139 8.33 14.41 3.20
C LYS A 139 7.30 13.44 2.67
#